data_e0b6fd1f63915bb296552cd5bbd0df0e
#
_entry.id   e0b6fd1f63915bb296552cd5bbd0df0e
#
_cell.length_a   1.000
_cell.length_b   1.000
_cell.length_c   1.000
_cell.angle_alpha   90.00
_cell.angle_beta   90.00
_cell.angle_gamma   90.00
#
_symmetry.space_group_name_H-M   'P 1'
#
loop_
_entity.id
_entity.type
_entity.pdbx_description
1 polymer ?
#
loop_
_entity_poly.entity_id
_entity_poly.type
_entity_poly.pdbx_seq_one_letter_code
_entity_poly.pdbx_strand_id
1 'polypeptide(L)'
;GIPTTYKNTLGSAVLKIFDMTVATTGVNERAAKAAGLDYDKVYTYSNSHASYYPGSTGMSIKTLYEKGTGKILGAQIVGFDGVDKRCDVLATAIRAGMTAKDLTELELCYAPPFGSAKDPVNFVGYVIENTLAGRVKNFFWDDVAKLPRDGSVTLLDVRTDLERENGQYIEGFIHIPVDELRARAGELDKSKPVYIHCRTGLRSYVA
;
A
#
# COMPACT_ATOMS: atom_id res chain seq x y z
N GLY A 1 1.82 46.84 3.83
CA GLY A 1 2.21 45.41 3.87
C GLY A 1 2.54 44.90 2.49
N ILE A 2 3.37 43.88 2.38
CA ILE A 2 3.65 43.18 1.11
C ILE A 2 2.46 42.28 0.79
N PRO A 3 1.84 42.38 -0.39
CA PRO A 3 0.76 41.48 -0.77
C PRO A 3 1.28 40.04 -0.83
N THR A 4 0.65 39.15 -0.08
CA THR A 4 0.97 37.70 -0.09
C THR A 4 -0.28 36.90 -0.40
N THR A 5 -0.10 35.77 -1.10
CA THR A 5 -1.16 34.84 -1.37
C THR A 5 -0.82 33.46 -0.80
N TYR A 6 -1.79 32.82 -0.17
CA TYR A 6 -1.65 31.44 0.27
C TYR A 6 -2.00 30.50 -0.90
N LYS A 7 -1.05 29.65 -1.29
CA LYS A 7 -1.22 28.73 -2.41
C LYS A 7 -1.69 27.37 -1.91
N ASN A 8 -2.96 27.08 -2.04
CA ASN A 8 -3.59 25.77 -1.81
C ASN A 8 -3.30 25.15 -0.43
N THR A 9 -4.30 24.53 0.16
CA THR A 9 -4.15 23.71 1.36
C THR A 9 -4.24 22.24 1.01
N LEU A 10 -3.44 21.39 1.66
CA LEU A 10 -3.48 19.94 1.50
C LEU A 10 -4.46 19.27 2.48
N GLY A 11 -4.97 20.01 3.46
CA GLY A 11 -5.81 19.45 4.52
C GLY A 11 -5.09 18.39 5.36
N SER A 12 -3.77 18.56 5.55
CA SER A 12 -2.99 17.64 6.40
C SER A 12 -3.51 17.66 7.83
N ALA A 13 -3.75 16.48 8.39
CA ALA A 13 -4.27 16.31 9.73
C ALA A 13 -3.72 15.03 10.37
N VAL A 14 -3.59 15.07 11.68
CA VAL A 14 -3.22 13.91 12.50
C VAL A 14 -4.17 13.81 13.69
N LEU A 15 -4.53 12.60 14.06
CA LEU A 15 -5.40 12.30 15.19
C LEU A 15 -4.82 11.11 15.97
N LYS A 16 -4.79 11.23 17.29
CA LYS A 16 -4.49 10.11 18.18
C LYS A 16 -5.78 9.55 18.78
N ILE A 17 -5.97 8.23 18.63
CA ILE A 17 -7.11 7.51 19.18
C ILE A 17 -6.54 6.40 20.05
N PHE A 18 -6.57 6.59 21.37
CA PHE A 18 -5.85 5.76 22.34
C PHE A 18 -4.36 5.67 21.93
N ASP A 19 -3.85 4.48 21.67
CA ASP A 19 -2.45 4.27 21.25
C ASP A 19 -2.26 4.37 19.73
N MET A 20 -3.36 4.36 18.97
CA MET A 20 -3.35 4.43 17.51
C MET A 20 -3.25 5.88 17.02
N THR A 21 -2.47 6.09 15.98
CA THR A 21 -2.35 7.37 15.28
C THR A 21 -2.91 7.21 13.86
N VAL A 22 -3.72 8.17 13.45
CA VAL A 22 -4.25 8.28 12.08
C VAL A 22 -3.83 9.62 11.51
N ALA A 23 -3.25 9.62 10.33
CA ALA A 23 -2.87 10.85 9.63
C ALA A 23 -3.34 10.84 8.17
N THR A 24 -3.57 12.03 7.63
CA THR A 24 -4.01 12.21 6.25
C THR A 24 -3.40 13.47 5.66
N THR A 25 -3.15 13.44 4.35
CA THR A 25 -2.72 14.62 3.59
C THR A 25 -3.18 14.51 2.13
N GLY A 26 -3.42 15.65 1.48
CA GLY A 26 -3.89 15.70 0.10
C GLY A 26 -5.29 15.13 -0.09
N VAL A 27 -5.54 14.56 -1.27
CA VAL A 27 -6.87 14.08 -1.65
C VAL A 27 -7.11 12.66 -1.15
N ASN A 28 -8.26 12.41 -0.53
CA ASN A 28 -8.73 11.05 -0.27
C ASN A 28 -9.54 10.53 -1.48
N GLU A 29 -9.79 9.23 -1.51
CA GLU A 29 -10.48 8.58 -2.64
C GLU A 29 -11.88 9.15 -2.91
N ARG A 30 -12.63 9.51 -1.86
CA ARG A 30 -13.96 10.12 -1.99
C ARG A 30 -13.87 11.48 -2.68
N ALA A 31 -12.93 12.32 -2.28
CA ALA A 31 -12.71 13.62 -2.88
C ALA A 31 -12.18 13.50 -4.31
N ALA A 32 -11.26 12.57 -4.58
CA ALA A 32 -10.75 12.31 -5.93
C ALA A 32 -11.88 11.88 -6.88
N LYS A 33 -12.76 10.98 -6.46
CA LYS A 33 -13.95 10.57 -7.24
C LYS A 33 -14.89 11.75 -7.49
N ALA A 34 -15.18 12.55 -6.46
CA ALA A 34 -16.07 13.70 -6.60
C ALA A 34 -15.50 14.78 -7.54
N ALA A 35 -14.18 14.93 -7.58
CA ALA A 35 -13.48 15.88 -8.46
C ALA A 35 -13.20 15.31 -9.88
N GLY A 36 -13.56 14.08 -10.17
CA GLY A 36 -13.32 13.44 -11.46
C GLY A 36 -11.83 13.25 -11.79
N LEU A 37 -10.97 13.11 -10.78
CA LEU A 37 -9.54 12.92 -11.00
C LEU A 37 -9.27 11.53 -11.59
N ASP A 38 -8.36 11.45 -12.55
CA ASP A 38 -7.85 10.16 -13.06
C ASP A 38 -6.76 9.67 -12.13
N TYR A 39 -7.13 8.87 -11.15
CA TYR A 39 -6.24 8.36 -10.11
C TYR A 39 -6.26 6.83 -10.04
N ASP A 40 -5.21 6.30 -9.45
CA ASP A 40 -5.16 4.94 -8.93
C ASP A 40 -4.64 4.98 -7.48
N LYS A 41 -4.61 3.83 -6.82
CA LYS A 41 -4.25 3.72 -5.41
C LYS A 41 -3.34 2.53 -5.16
N VAL A 42 -2.53 2.63 -4.12
CA VAL A 42 -1.80 1.49 -3.55
C VAL A 42 -2.01 1.45 -2.04
N TYR A 43 -1.88 0.25 -1.49
CA TYR A 43 -1.79 0.02 -0.05
C TYR A 43 -0.44 -0.61 0.24
N THR A 44 0.29 -0.03 1.19
CA THR A 44 1.54 -0.59 1.69
C THR A 44 1.45 -0.84 3.18
N TYR A 45 2.11 -1.90 3.62
CA TYR A 45 2.14 -2.32 5.02
C TYR A 45 3.60 -2.46 5.41
N SER A 46 4.07 -1.56 6.24
CA SER A 46 5.46 -1.46 6.66
C SER A 46 5.56 -1.37 8.17
N ASN A 47 6.73 -1.57 8.71
CA ASN A 47 6.98 -1.30 10.12
C ASN A 47 7.44 0.14 10.33
N SER A 48 7.19 0.68 11.54
CA SER A 48 7.60 2.02 11.94
C SER A 48 9.13 2.20 11.86
N HIS A 49 9.87 1.15 12.18
CA HIS A 49 11.34 1.06 12.09
C HIS A 49 11.78 -0.39 11.85
N ALA A 50 13.08 -0.66 11.89
CA ALA A 50 13.64 -1.99 11.64
C ALA A 50 13.02 -3.05 12.58
N SER A 51 12.45 -4.11 11.99
CA SER A 51 11.66 -5.10 12.72
C SER A 51 12.46 -5.92 13.74
N TYR A 52 13.77 -6.00 13.58
CA TYR A 52 14.68 -6.64 14.51
C TYR A 52 15.03 -5.75 15.73
N TYR A 53 14.68 -4.47 15.69
CA TYR A 53 14.88 -3.55 16.83
C TYR A 53 13.60 -3.50 17.68
N PRO A 54 13.71 -3.54 19.02
CA PRO A 54 12.54 -3.60 19.91
C PRO A 54 11.59 -2.42 19.74
N GLY A 55 10.28 -2.69 19.87
CA GLY A 55 9.24 -1.66 19.82
C GLY A 55 8.71 -1.36 18.41
N SER A 56 9.16 -2.08 17.38
CA SER A 56 8.64 -1.92 16.02
C SER A 56 7.15 -2.26 15.95
N THR A 57 6.37 -1.37 15.36
CA THR A 57 4.92 -1.51 15.17
C THR A 57 4.51 -1.38 13.72
N GLY A 58 3.42 -2.04 13.35
CA GLY A 58 2.91 -2.00 11.97
C GLY A 58 2.28 -0.66 11.60
N MET A 59 2.43 -0.30 10.34
CA MET A 59 1.85 0.89 9.71
C MET A 59 1.19 0.53 8.39
N SER A 60 -0.02 1.01 8.16
CA SER A 60 -0.75 0.88 6.90
C SER A 60 -0.81 2.24 6.21
N ILE A 61 -0.39 2.30 4.95
CA ILE A 61 -0.42 3.52 4.15
C ILE A 61 -1.24 3.26 2.89
N LYS A 62 -2.30 4.03 2.70
CA LYS A 62 -3.02 4.14 1.44
C LYS A 62 -2.54 5.41 0.73
N THR A 63 -2.07 5.29 -0.49
CA THR A 63 -1.63 6.43 -1.30
C THR A 63 -2.39 6.48 -2.61
N LEU A 64 -2.86 7.68 -2.96
CA LEU A 64 -3.46 7.98 -4.25
C LEU A 64 -2.43 8.69 -5.13
N TYR A 65 -2.41 8.32 -6.40
CA TYR A 65 -1.53 8.91 -7.39
C TYR A 65 -2.25 9.09 -8.73
N GLU A 66 -1.79 10.03 -9.54
CA GLU A 66 -2.29 10.28 -10.88
C GLU A 66 -1.84 9.15 -11.82
N LYS A 67 -2.80 8.55 -12.55
CA LYS A 67 -2.48 7.53 -13.55
C LYS A 67 -1.57 8.08 -14.64
N GLY A 68 -0.67 7.25 -15.11
CA GLY A 68 0.27 7.59 -16.17
C GLY A 68 1.49 8.39 -15.71
N THR A 69 1.34 9.37 -14.82
CA THR A 69 2.46 10.19 -14.34
C THR A 69 3.07 9.70 -13.03
N GLY A 70 2.28 9.03 -12.21
CA GLY A 70 2.69 8.61 -10.86
C GLY A 70 2.78 9.76 -9.85
N LYS A 71 2.28 10.96 -10.18
CA LYS A 71 2.27 12.11 -9.28
C LYS A 71 1.45 11.82 -8.03
N ILE A 72 2.01 12.09 -6.86
CA ILE A 72 1.35 11.82 -5.59
C ILE A 72 0.23 12.84 -5.36
N LEU A 73 -0.98 12.34 -5.08
CA LEU A 73 -2.18 13.16 -4.89
C LEU A 73 -2.63 13.22 -3.45
N GLY A 74 -2.43 12.16 -2.68
CA GLY A 74 -2.85 12.12 -1.29
C GLY A 74 -2.51 10.81 -0.60
N ALA A 75 -2.51 10.83 0.74
CA ALA A 75 -2.24 9.64 1.54
C ALA A 75 -3.07 9.63 2.83
N GLN A 76 -3.40 8.42 3.28
CA GLN A 76 -3.98 8.13 4.60
C GLN A 76 -3.12 7.05 5.27
N ILE A 77 -2.74 7.30 6.52
CA ILE A 77 -1.82 6.45 7.27
C ILE A 77 -2.45 6.08 8.61
N VAL A 78 -2.36 4.81 8.97
CA VAL A 78 -2.81 4.30 10.27
C VAL A 78 -1.70 3.44 10.86
N GLY A 79 -1.37 3.66 12.13
CA GLY A 79 -0.34 2.91 12.84
C GLY A 79 -0.20 3.39 14.27
N PHE A 80 0.89 3.03 14.91
CA PHE A 80 1.12 3.37 16.33
C PHE A 80 2.31 4.32 16.51
N ASP A 81 3.36 4.18 15.70
CA ASP A 81 4.57 4.98 15.78
C ASP A 81 5.02 5.48 14.40
N GLY A 82 5.54 6.70 14.33
CA GLY A 82 6.10 7.32 13.13
C GLY A 82 5.10 7.57 11.98
N VAL A 83 3.80 7.61 12.27
CA VAL A 83 2.71 7.89 11.32
C VAL A 83 2.75 9.32 10.85
N ASP A 84 2.87 10.28 11.77
CA ASP A 84 2.98 11.71 11.53
C ASP A 84 4.21 12.05 10.67
N LYS A 85 5.37 11.49 11.01
CA LYS A 85 6.61 11.65 10.24
C LYS A 85 6.40 11.30 8.76
N ARG A 86 5.78 10.15 8.45
CA ARG A 86 5.54 9.72 7.06
C ARG A 86 4.49 10.55 6.38
N CYS A 87 3.49 11.00 7.12
CA CYS A 87 2.48 11.93 6.62
C CYS A 87 3.11 13.27 6.21
N ASP A 88 4.01 13.83 7.01
CA ASP A 88 4.70 15.10 6.71
C ASP A 88 5.63 14.98 5.50
N VAL A 89 6.33 13.84 5.35
CA VAL A 89 7.14 13.58 4.15
C VAL A 89 6.25 13.52 2.91
N LEU A 90 5.13 12.80 2.96
CA LEU A 90 4.19 12.72 1.83
C LEU A 90 3.50 14.06 1.56
N ALA A 91 3.16 14.84 2.58
CA ALA A 91 2.63 16.20 2.42
C ALA A 91 3.63 17.10 1.69
N THR A 92 4.91 17.02 2.05
CA THR A 92 5.99 17.74 1.40
C THR A 92 6.16 17.30 -0.06
N ALA A 93 6.11 15.99 -0.31
CA ALA A 93 6.19 15.42 -1.65
C ALA A 93 5.03 15.91 -2.54
N ILE A 94 3.79 15.89 -2.03
CA ILE A 94 2.62 16.43 -2.73
C ILE A 94 2.80 17.91 -3.04
N ARG A 95 3.24 18.70 -2.05
CA ARG A 95 3.47 20.16 -2.22
C ARG A 95 4.53 20.45 -3.27
N ALA A 96 5.58 19.63 -3.34
CA ALA A 96 6.65 19.73 -4.34
C ALA A 96 6.26 19.17 -5.71
N GLY A 97 5.10 18.53 -5.83
CA GLY A 97 4.64 17.90 -7.08
C GLY A 97 5.40 16.63 -7.44
N MET A 98 5.94 15.93 -6.45
CA MET A 98 6.73 14.72 -6.64
C MET A 98 5.90 13.56 -7.18
N THR A 99 6.58 12.69 -7.92
CA THR A 99 6.07 11.44 -8.45
C THR A 99 6.48 10.26 -7.58
N ALA A 100 5.95 9.07 -7.89
CA ALA A 100 6.38 7.82 -7.27
C ALA A 100 7.87 7.57 -7.46
N LYS A 101 8.42 7.91 -8.63
CA LYS A 101 9.85 7.79 -8.93
C LYS A 101 10.69 8.63 -7.97
N ASP A 102 10.28 9.88 -7.73
CA ASP A 102 10.97 10.75 -6.78
C ASP A 102 10.96 10.19 -5.36
N LEU A 103 9.83 9.57 -4.93
CA LEU A 103 9.76 8.91 -3.61
C LEU A 103 10.76 7.78 -3.46
N THR A 104 11.09 7.05 -4.53
CA THR A 104 12.09 5.96 -4.48
C THR A 104 13.51 6.48 -4.25
N GLU A 105 13.76 7.74 -4.59
CA GLU A 105 15.07 8.40 -4.53
C GLU A 105 15.28 9.24 -3.27
N LEU A 106 14.24 9.38 -2.43
CA LEU A 106 14.36 10.12 -1.18
C LEU A 106 15.37 9.46 -0.25
N GLU A 107 16.37 10.20 0.16
CA GLU A 107 17.29 9.83 1.23
C GLU A 107 16.71 10.32 2.56
N LEU A 108 16.12 9.39 3.31
CA LEU A 108 15.48 9.67 4.59
C LEU A 108 16.34 9.18 5.74
N CYS A 109 16.27 9.89 6.88
CA CYS A 109 17.06 9.55 8.07
C CYS A 109 16.82 8.11 8.51
N TYR A 110 17.91 7.34 8.63
CA TYR A 110 17.89 5.94 9.03
C TYR A 110 18.85 5.65 10.19
N ALA A 111 18.31 5.02 11.19
CA ALA A 111 18.98 4.13 12.13
C ALA A 111 17.94 3.14 12.65
N PRO A 112 18.31 1.93 13.12
CA PRO A 112 17.36 0.90 13.51
C PRO A 112 16.21 1.34 14.44
N PRO A 113 16.41 2.24 15.43
CA PRO A 113 15.32 2.73 16.27
C PRO A 113 14.35 3.71 15.58
N PHE A 114 14.71 4.31 14.44
CA PHE A 114 13.97 5.42 13.83
C PHE A 114 13.34 5.11 12.48
N GLY A 115 13.81 4.08 11.80
CA GLY A 115 13.33 3.73 10.48
C GLY A 115 13.86 2.39 9.99
N SER A 116 13.63 2.12 8.72
CA SER A 116 14.20 1.01 7.97
C SER A 116 15.08 1.55 6.86
N ALA A 117 16.05 0.77 6.37
CA ALA A 117 16.95 1.19 5.28
C ALA A 117 16.18 1.63 4.01
N LYS A 118 15.01 1.03 3.80
CA LYS A 118 13.97 1.54 2.90
C LYS A 118 12.81 2.01 3.76
N ASP A 119 12.61 3.33 3.82
CA ASP A 119 11.50 3.89 4.61
C ASP A 119 10.15 3.50 3.99
N PRO A 120 9.06 3.41 4.79
CA PRO A 120 7.71 3.22 4.28
C PRO A 120 7.33 4.12 3.11
N VAL A 121 7.83 5.36 3.07
CA VAL A 121 7.60 6.30 1.94
C VAL A 121 8.30 5.82 0.67
N ASN A 122 9.54 5.30 0.77
CA ASN A 122 10.21 4.72 -0.40
C ASN A 122 9.44 3.50 -0.93
N PHE A 123 8.89 2.66 -0.02
CA PHE A 123 8.05 1.52 -0.42
C PHE A 123 6.80 1.94 -1.19
N VAL A 124 6.15 3.02 -0.80
CA VAL A 124 5.03 3.60 -1.58
C VAL A 124 5.48 3.86 -3.02
N GLY A 125 6.62 4.51 -3.21
CA GLY A 125 7.20 4.77 -4.53
C GLY A 125 7.43 3.50 -5.33
N TYR A 126 8.09 2.49 -4.76
CA TYR A 126 8.37 1.22 -5.44
C TYR A 126 7.09 0.48 -5.88
N VAL A 127 6.08 0.44 -5.03
CA VAL A 127 4.81 -0.26 -5.35
C VAL A 127 4.07 0.46 -6.48
N ILE A 128 4.03 1.79 -6.47
CA ILE A 128 3.42 2.57 -7.55
C ILE A 128 4.19 2.37 -8.86
N GLU A 129 5.53 2.46 -8.84
CA GLU A 129 6.37 2.24 -10.02
C GLU A 129 6.17 0.84 -10.63
N ASN A 130 6.04 -0.20 -9.80
CA ASN A 130 5.75 -1.55 -10.28
C ASN A 130 4.37 -1.65 -10.93
N THR A 131 3.39 -0.93 -10.39
CA THR A 131 2.04 -0.87 -10.96
C THR A 131 2.02 -0.12 -12.30
N LEU A 132 2.66 1.04 -12.37
CA LEU A 132 2.78 1.85 -13.59
C LEU A 132 3.54 1.11 -14.70
N ALA A 133 4.56 0.36 -14.34
CA ALA A 133 5.34 -0.46 -15.28
C ALA A 133 4.61 -1.75 -15.72
N GLY A 134 3.39 -1.99 -15.23
CA GLY A 134 2.61 -3.19 -15.55
C GLY A 134 3.19 -4.49 -15.00
N ARG A 135 4.15 -4.43 -14.05
CA ARG A 135 4.76 -5.62 -13.42
C ARG A 135 3.79 -6.32 -12.48
N VAL A 136 2.83 -5.59 -11.94
CA VAL A 136 1.78 -6.10 -11.06
C VAL A 136 0.44 -5.46 -11.45
N LYS A 137 -0.62 -6.26 -11.39
CA LYS A 137 -2.01 -5.80 -11.52
C LYS A 137 -2.70 -6.02 -10.19
N ASN A 138 -3.06 -4.94 -9.53
CA ASN A 138 -3.69 -5.00 -8.22
C ASN A 138 -5.20 -5.19 -8.34
N PHE A 139 -5.78 -5.97 -7.44
CA PHE A 139 -7.18 -5.91 -7.09
C PHE A 139 -7.31 -5.60 -5.59
N PHE A 140 -8.42 -5.02 -5.21
CA PHE A 140 -8.63 -4.56 -3.83
C PHE A 140 -9.79 -5.30 -3.19
N TRP A 141 -9.97 -5.12 -1.88
CA TRP A 141 -11.02 -5.78 -1.12
C TRP A 141 -12.43 -5.55 -1.70
N ASP A 142 -12.70 -4.37 -2.27
CA ASP A 142 -13.97 -4.00 -2.91
C ASP A 142 -14.17 -4.66 -4.30
N ASP A 143 -13.14 -5.25 -4.86
CA ASP A 143 -13.21 -6.01 -6.12
C ASP A 143 -13.46 -7.50 -5.89
N VAL A 144 -13.18 -8.02 -4.68
CA VAL A 144 -13.27 -9.47 -4.38
C VAL A 144 -14.63 -10.06 -4.70
N ALA A 145 -15.72 -9.31 -4.42
CA ALA A 145 -17.08 -9.75 -4.71
C ALA A 145 -17.38 -9.82 -6.23
N LYS A 146 -16.59 -9.17 -7.07
CA LYS A 146 -16.74 -9.12 -8.53
C LYS A 146 -15.87 -10.12 -9.26
N LEU A 147 -14.95 -10.79 -8.55
CA LEU A 147 -14.07 -11.79 -9.16
C LEU A 147 -14.90 -12.96 -9.73
N PRO A 148 -14.54 -13.47 -10.92
CA PRO A 148 -15.24 -14.61 -11.51
C PRO A 148 -15.22 -15.84 -10.58
N ARG A 149 -16.37 -16.52 -10.45
CA ARG A 149 -16.54 -17.74 -9.64
C ARG A 149 -16.96 -18.95 -10.48
N ASP A 150 -16.94 -18.80 -11.79
CA ASP A 150 -17.38 -19.77 -12.79
C ASP A 150 -16.28 -20.74 -13.25
N GLY A 151 -15.10 -20.66 -12.61
CA GLY A 151 -13.95 -21.49 -12.95
C GLY A 151 -13.11 -20.96 -14.12
N SER A 152 -13.43 -19.79 -14.68
CA SER A 152 -12.63 -19.15 -15.74
C SER A 152 -11.30 -18.60 -15.25
N VAL A 153 -11.14 -18.45 -13.95
CA VAL A 153 -9.92 -17.95 -13.28
C VAL A 153 -9.54 -18.85 -12.11
N THR A 154 -8.30 -18.77 -11.69
CA THR A 154 -7.82 -19.36 -10.44
C THR A 154 -7.79 -18.31 -9.36
N LEU A 155 -8.46 -18.57 -8.22
CA LEU A 155 -8.42 -17.72 -7.03
C LEU A 155 -7.50 -18.40 -6.01
N LEU A 156 -6.38 -17.75 -5.63
CA LEU A 156 -5.33 -18.38 -4.84
C LEU A 156 -5.06 -17.61 -3.55
N ASP A 157 -5.16 -18.29 -2.40
CA ASP A 157 -4.75 -17.83 -1.08
C ASP A 157 -3.36 -18.39 -0.75
N VAL A 158 -2.36 -17.53 -0.58
CA VAL A 158 -0.97 -17.93 -0.29
C VAL A 158 -0.57 -17.65 1.16
N ARG A 159 -1.53 -17.50 2.05
CA ARG A 159 -1.29 -17.39 3.50
C ARG A 159 -0.85 -18.75 4.08
N THR A 160 -0.31 -18.74 5.29
CA THR A 160 0.02 -19.96 6.00
C THR A 160 -1.24 -20.71 6.45
N ASP A 161 -1.11 -22.04 6.74
CA ASP A 161 -2.20 -22.86 7.28
C ASP A 161 -2.74 -22.24 8.58
N LEU A 162 -1.85 -21.84 9.48
CA LEU A 162 -2.22 -21.21 10.75
C LEU A 162 -3.03 -19.92 10.58
N GLU A 163 -2.69 -19.08 9.61
CA GLU A 163 -3.47 -17.87 9.31
C GLU A 163 -4.86 -18.19 8.77
N ARG A 164 -5.00 -19.27 8.04
CA ARG A 164 -6.28 -19.73 7.51
C ARG A 164 -7.14 -20.39 8.58
N GLU A 165 -6.56 -21.21 9.43
CA GLU A 165 -7.26 -21.90 10.51
C GLU A 165 -7.75 -20.94 11.61
N ASN A 166 -6.91 -19.95 11.99
CA ASN A 166 -7.24 -18.98 13.03
C ASN A 166 -7.91 -17.72 12.53
N GLY A 167 -8.05 -17.54 11.22
CA GLY A 167 -8.62 -16.37 10.58
C GLY A 167 -9.80 -16.69 9.69
N GLN A 168 -10.48 -15.63 9.26
CA GLN A 168 -11.46 -15.75 8.19
C GLN A 168 -10.75 -16.02 6.88
N TYR A 169 -11.36 -16.83 6.02
CA TYR A 169 -10.89 -17.08 4.66
C TYR A 169 -11.94 -16.62 3.65
N ILE A 170 -11.50 -16.38 2.43
CA ILE A 170 -12.40 -16.01 1.35
C ILE A 170 -12.82 -17.31 0.65
N GLU A 171 -14.11 -17.61 0.67
CA GLU A 171 -14.65 -18.81 0.03
C GLU A 171 -14.32 -18.85 -1.47
N GLY A 172 -14.03 -20.06 -1.97
CA GLY A 172 -13.71 -20.30 -3.38
C GLY A 172 -12.25 -20.05 -3.77
N PHE A 173 -11.39 -19.64 -2.80
CA PHE A 173 -9.95 -19.57 -3.03
C PHE A 173 -9.28 -20.91 -2.72
N ILE A 174 -8.47 -21.42 -3.65
CA ILE A 174 -7.55 -22.54 -3.45
C ILE A 174 -6.48 -22.10 -2.47
N HIS A 175 -6.12 -22.95 -1.52
CA HIS A 175 -5.10 -22.63 -0.55
C HIS A 175 -3.80 -23.38 -0.86
N ILE A 176 -2.75 -22.62 -1.15
CA ILE A 176 -1.38 -23.12 -1.29
C ILE A 176 -0.46 -22.08 -0.64
N PRO A 177 0.11 -22.36 0.54
CA PRO A 177 1.06 -21.47 1.19
C PRO A 177 2.21 -21.07 0.26
N VAL A 178 2.65 -19.82 0.32
CA VAL A 178 3.70 -19.31 -0.59
C VAL A 178 4.98 -20.16 -0.56
N ASP A 179 5.32 -20.71 0.60
CA ASP A 179 6.52 -21.54 0.76
C ASP A 179 6.39 -22.92 0.05
N GLU A 180 5.18 -23.39 -0.18
CA GLU A 180 4.87 -24.64 -0.90
C GLU A 180 4.58 -24.40 -2.39
N LEU A 181 4.26 -23.17 -2.77
CA LEU A 181 3.73 -22.86 -4.09
C LEU A 181 4.64 -23.33 -5.23
N ARG A 182 5.96 -23.22 -5.07
CA ARG A 182 6.93 -23.67 -6.10
C ARG A 182 6.81 -25.18 -6.36
N ALA A 183 6.66 -25.96 -5.32
CA ALA A 183 6.52 -27.43 -5.43
C ALA A 183 5.13 -27.82 -5.96
N ARG A 184 4.10 -27.04 -5.66
CA ARG A 184 2.70 -27.32 -5.95
C ARG A 184 2.13 -26.53 -7.13
N ALA A 185 2.95 -25.74 -7.82
CA ALA A 185 2.52 -24.93 -8.96
C ALA A 185 1.88 -25.76 -10.10
N GLY A 186 2.21 -27.06 -10.18
CA GLY A 186 1.59 -28.01 -11.12
C GLY A 186 0.10 -28.29 -10.85
N GLU A 187 -0.41 -27.96 -9.67
CA GLU A 187 -1.84 -28.08 -9.33
C GLU A 187 -2.68 -26.95 -9.97
N LEU A 188 -2.04 -25.87 -10.44
CA LEU A 188 -2.70 -24.73 -11.02
C LEU A 188 -2.79 -24.84 -12.55
N ASP A 189 -3.94 -24.47 -13.10
CA ASP A 189 -4.16 -24.44 -14.54
C ASP A 189 -3.47 -23.21 -15.16
N LYS A 190 -2.39 -23.46 -15.90
CA LYS A 190 -1.58 -22.41 -16.56
C LYS A 190 -2.32 -21.62 -17.64
N SER A 191 -3.45 -22.12 -18.12
CA SER A 191 -4.26 -21.43 -19.14
C SER A 191 -5.16 -20.35 -18.57
N LYS A 192 -5.32 -20.31 -17.25
CA LYS A 192 -6.23 -19.39 -16.55
C LYS A 192 -5.48 -18.24 -15.89
N PRO A 193 -6.05 -17.03 -15.89
CA PRO A 193 -5.57 -15.94 -15.05
C PRO A 193 -5.63 -16.34 -13.56
N VAL A 194 -4.63 -15.92 -12.78
CA VAL A 194 -4.58 -16.21 -11.34
C VAL A 194 -4.72 -14.91 -10.55
N TYR A 195 -5.70 -14.88 -9.66
CA TYR A 195 -5.87 -13.83 -8.67
C TYR A 195 -5.34 -14.30 -7.33
N ILE A 196 -4.29 -13.67 -6.85
CA ILE A 196 -3.56 -14.13 -5.67
C ILE A 196 -3.75 -13.14 -4.53
N HIS A 197 -4.08 -13.61 -3.35
CA HIS A 197 -4.09 -12.78 -2.16
C HIS A 197 -3.25 -13.37 -1.02
N CYS A 198 -2.78 -12.49 -0.15
CA CYS A 198 -2.26 -12.82 1.17
C CYS A 198 -2.79 -11.81 2.19
N ARG A 199 -2.12 -11.65 3.32
CA ARG A 199 -2.56 -10.70 4.36
C ARG A 199 -2.27 -9.23 3.99
N THR A 200 -1.11 -8.93 3.37
CA THR A 200 -0.59 -7.57 3.19
C THR A 200 -0.14 -7.25 1.76
N GLY A 201 -0.19 -8.21 0.84
CA GLY A 201 0.21 -8.04 -0.55
C GLY A 201 1.63 -8.53 -0.88
N LEU A 202 2.57 -8.59 0.08
CA LEU A 202 3.96 -8.95 -0.20
C LEU A 202 4.11 -10.40 -0.70
N ARG A 203 3.53 -11.37 0.02
CA ARG A 203 3.62 -12.81 -0.39
C ARG A 203 2.91 -13.06 -1.72
N SER A 204 1.77 -12.41 -1.96
CA SER A 204 1.07 -12.50 -3.23
C SER A 204 1.83 -11.84 -4.39
N TYR A 205 2.64 -10.83 -4.10
CA TYR A 205 3.54 -10.21 -5.08
C TYR A 205 4.73 -11.13 -5.44
N VAL A 206 5.25 -11.88 -4.46
CA VAL A 206 6.37 -12.81 -4.67
C VAL A 206 5.91 -14.10 -5.36
N ALA A 207 4.67 -14.54 -5.09
CA ALA A 207 4.05 -15.72 -5.67
C ALA A 207 3.82 -15.59 -7.17
#